data_d4adb170c902571225ed2133e0364bea
#
_entry.id   d4adb170c902571225ed2133e0364bea
#
_cell.length_a   1.000
_cell.length_b   1.000
_cell.length_c   1.000
_cell.angle_alpha   90.00
_cell.angle_beta   90.00
_cell.angle_gamma   90.00
#
_symmetry.space_group_name_H-M   'P 1'
#
loop_
_entity.id
_entity.type
_entity.pdbx_description
1 polymer ?
#
loop_
_entity_poly.entity_id
_entity_poly.type
_entity_poly.pdbx_seq_one_letter_code
_entity_poly.pdbx_strand_id
1 'polypeptide(L)'
;MTTDLLAQLSNDFFQNSLDSSPTSAIMRGHKAYFDKLEELTDETFNKETKVVDEFILRLGNIDQNTLSHREKVTYGMLEFALSSNKDSLLDRSWEFGAGVSGFTGFLIDYNQQMFVPDMESADMLLKRLELYKRLFSQI
;
A
#
# COMPACT_ATOMS: atom_id res chain seq x y z
N MET A 1 -26.01 5.45 -8.51
CA MET A 1 -25.44 6.35 -7.48
C MET A 1 -24.68 5.58 -6.40
N THR A 2 -25.28 4.66 -5.64
CA THR A 2 -24.55 3.93 -4.57
C THR A 2 -23.50 2.98 -5.12
N THR A 3 -23.78 2.27 -6.19
CA THR A 3 -22.84 1.43 -6.95
C THR A 3 -21.61 2.21 -7.41
N ASP A 4 -21.78 3.43 -7.89
CA ASP A 4 -20.70 4.27 -8.35
C ASP A 4 -19.78 4.70 -7.19
N LEU A 5 -20.40 4.98 -6.02
CA LEU A 5 -19.63 5.35 -4.82
C LEU A 5 -18.74 4.20 -4.32
N LEU A 6 -19.25 2.96 -4.32
CA LEU A 6 -18.48 1.80 -3.92
C LEU A 6 -17.35 1.51 -4.93
N ALA A 7 -17.64 1.61 -6.23
CA ALA A 7 -16.63 1.42 -7.27
C ALA A 7 -15.52 2.48 -7.19
N GLN A 8 -15.89 3.74 -6.99
CA GLN A 8 -14.94 4.83 -6.80
C GLN A 8 -14.09 4.60 -5.55
N LEU A 9 -14.72 4.27 -4.42
CA LEU A 9 -14.01 3.98 -3.17
C LEU A 9 -13.02 2.83 -3.34
N SER A 10 -13.41 1.75 -4.05
CA SER A 10 -12.52 0.62 -4.34
C SER A 10 -11.32 1.02 -5.17
N ASN A 11 -11.52 1.86 -6.19
CA ASN A 11 -10.44 2.36 -7.03
C ASN A 11 -9.48 3.27 -6.24
N ASP A 12 -10.03 4.19 -5.44
CA ASP A 12 -9.25 5.09 -4.61
C ASP A 12 -8.41 4.30 -3.58
N PHE A 13 -9.03 3.31 -2.92
CA PHE A 13 -8.33 2.43 -1.99
C PHE A 13 -7.22 1.61 -2.69
N PHE A 14 -7.50 1.07 -3.87
CA PHE A 14 -6.49 0.35 -4.66
C PHE A 14 -5.32 1.27 -5.02
N GLN A 15 -5.59 2.47 -5.51
CA GLN A 15 -4.54 3.44 -5.83
C GLN A 15 -3.72 3.81 -4.58
N ASN A 16 -4.38 4.10 -3.46
CA ASN A 16 -3.69 4.35 -2.19
C ASN A 16 -2.78 3.17 -1.79
N SER A 17 -3.26 1.94 -1.96
CA SER A 17 -2.45 0.74 -1.64
C SER A 17 -1.18 0.61 -2.49
N LEU A 18 -1.18 1.10 -3.72
CA LEU A 18 0.00 1.15 -4.57
C LEU A 18 0.96 2.26 -4.12
N ASP A 19 0.42 3.43 -3.78
CA ASP A 19 1.20 4.59 -3.38
C ASP A 19 1.86 4.40 -2.00
N SER A 20 1.17 3.76 -1.06
CA SER A 20 1.67 3.45 0.29
C SER A 20 2.69 2.32 0.31
N SER A 21 2.65 1.40 -0.67
CA SER A 21 3.58 0.27 -0.75
C SER A 21 4.14 0.09 -2.16
N PRO A 22 5.09 0.95 -2.55
CA PRO A 22 5.73 0.88 -3.87
C PRO A 22 6.33 -0.48 -4.19
N THR A 23 6.95 -1.15 -3.23
CA THR A 23 7.49 -2.51 -3.42
C THR A 23 6.40 -3.50 -3.78
N SER A 24 5.27 -3.48 -3.08
CA SER A 24 4.12 -4.32 -3.42
C SER A 24 3.50 -3.96 -4.78
N ALA A 25 3.50 -2.67 -5.15
CA ALA A 25 3.05 -2.24 -6.47
C ALA A 25 3.92 -2.81 -7.58
N ILE A 26 5.24 -2.81 -7.42
CA ILE A 26 6.19 -3.41 -8.37
C ILE A 26 5.95 -4.93 -8.48
N MET A 27 5.75 -5.63 -7.37
CA MET A 27 5.43 -7.07 -7.36
C MET A 27 4.17 -7.41 -8.16
N ARG A 28 3.23 -6.47 -8.22
CA ARG A 28 1.99 -6.59 -9.02
C ARG A 28 2.19 -6.16 -10.48
N GLY A 29 3.41 -5.81 -10.90
CA GLY A 29 3.75 -5.43 -12.26
C GLY A 29 3.58 -3.95 -12.60
N HIS A 30 3.40 -3.07 -11.60
CA HIS A 30 3.25 -1.63 -11.83
C HIS A 30 4.60 -0.95 -12.03
N LYS A 31 5.09 -0.90 -13.29
CA LYS A 31 6.38 -0.32 -13.68
C LYS A 31 6.57 1.13 -13.19
N ALA A 32 5.49 1.92 -13.13
CA ALA A 32 5.53 3.33 -12.69
C ALA A 32 6.04 3.53 -11.25
N TYR A 33 6.24 2.45 -10.49
CA TYR A 33 6.76 2.48 -9.12
C TYR A 33 8.21 2.01 -9.01
N PHE A 34 8.88 1.66 -10.10
CA PHE A 34 10.24 1.08 -10.09
C PHE A 34 11.28 1.99 -9.43
N ASP A 35 11.11 3.31 -9.51
CA ASP A 35 11.99 4.31 -8.89
C ASP A 35 11.53 4.76 -7.49
N LYS A 36 10.46 4.16 -6.95
CA LYS A 36 9.89 4.53 -5.65
C LYS A 36 10.25 3.52 -4.57
N LEU A 37 10.31 3.99 -3.34
CA LEU A 37 10.54 3.18 -2.15
C LEU A 37 9.64 3.67 -1.03
N GLU A 38 9.32 2.81 -0.11
CA GLU A 38 8.56 3.12 1.10
C GLU A 38 9.26 4.23 1.92
N GLU A 39 8.47 4.96 2.70
CA GLU A 39 8.94 5.94 3.67
C GLU A 39 8.41 5.55 5.05
N LEU A 40 9.36 5.20 5.97
CA LEU A 40 9.06 4.65 7.29
C LEU A 40 9.25 5.73 8.36
N THR A 41 8.44 6.78 8.29
CA THR A 41 8.46 7.88 9.27
C THR A 41 7.15 7.94 10.04
N ASP A 42 7.19 8.43 11.29
CA ASP A 42 5.98 8.68 12.07
C ASP A 42 5.01 9.61 11.33
N GLU A 43 5.53 10.57 10.55
CA GLU A 43 4.70 11.48 9.75
C GLU A 43 3.93 10.73 8.68
N THR A 44 4.59 9.80 7.96
CA THR A 44 3.97 8.97 6.92
C THR A 44 2.89 8.09 7.53
N PHE A 45 3.17 7.41 8.65
CA PHE A 45 2.20 6.55 9.31
C PHE A 45 1.02 7.33 9.89
N ASN A 46 1.25 8.51 10.46
CA ASN A 46 0.18 9.39 10.93
C ASN A 46 -0.71 9.89 9.77
N LYS A 47 -0.13 10.15 8.60
CA LYS A 47 -0.87 10.50 7.39
C LYS A 47 -1.71 9.32 6.91
N GLU A 48 -1.11 8.13 6.84
CA GLU A 48 -1.80 6.91 6.41
C GLU A 48 -2.97 6.57 7.34
N THR A 49 -2.81 6.74 8.65
CA THR A 49 -3.90 6.55 9.62
C THR A 49 -5.11 7.44 9.29
N LYS A 50 -4.87 8.71 8.95
CA LYS A 50 -5.96 9.64 8.58
C LYS A 50 -6.63 9.22 7.27
N VAL A 51 -5.86 8.75 6.30
CA VAL A 51 -6.37 8.24 5.01
C VAL A 51 -7.23 7.00 5.23
N VAL A 52 -6.79 6.06 6.05
CA VAL A 52 -7.55 4.85 6.40
C VAL A 52 -8.86 5.23 7.12
N ASP A 53 -8.82 6.16 8.07
CA ASP A 53 -10.03 6.65 8.78
C ASP A 53 -11.02 7.31 7.80
N GLU A 54 -10.54 8.07 6.81
CA GLU A 54 -11.39 8.65 5.77
C GLU A 54 -12.05 7.56 4.91
N PHE A 55 -11.31 6.52 4.50
CA PHE A 55 -11.87 5.39 3.77
C PHE A 55 -12.93 4.65 4.57
N ILE A 56 -12.70 4.41 5.87
CA ILE A 56 -13.69 3.78 6.78
C ILE A 56 -14.96 4.64 6.85
N LEU A 57 -14.83 5.95 7.01
CA LEU A 57 -15.97 6.87 7.03
C LEU A 57 -16.75 6.83 5.70
N ARG A 58 -16.05 6.88 4.57
CA ARG A 58 -16.68 6.81 3.24
C ARG A 58 -17.42 5.49 3.03
N LEU A 59 -16.81 4.37 3.45
CA LEU A 59 -17.42 3.05 3.37
C LEU A 59 -18.70 2.96 4.23
N GLY A 60 -18.65 3.47 5.47
CA GLY A 60 -19.80 3.48 6.38
C GLY A 60 -21.00 4.32 5.89
N ASN A 61 -20.75 5.27 4.99
CA ASN A 61 -21.83 6.07 4.36
C ASN A 61 -22.53 5.35 3.19
N ILE A 62 -22.09 4.15 2.82
CA ILE A 62 -22.69 3.35 1.75
C ILE A 62 -23.81 2.49 2.33
N ASP A 63 -25.07 2.71 1.87
CA ASP A 63 -26.20 1.88 2.27
C ASP A 63 -26.11 0.47 1.66
N GLN A 64 -25.75 -0.51 2.50
CA GLN A 64 -25.61 -1.91 2.11
C GLN A 64 -26.88 -2.54 1.58
N ASN A 65 -28.08 -2.01 1.95
CA ASN A 65 -29.36 -2.57 1.48
C ASN A 65 -29.58 -2.33 0.00
N THR A 66 -28.94 -1.31 -0.56
CA THR A 66 -29.02 -0.96 -1.99
C THR A 66 -28.03 -1.72 -2.87
N LEU A 67 -27.10 -2.46 -2.25
CA LEU A 67 -26.05 -3.18 -2.94
C LEU A 67 -26.53 -4.56 -3.45
N SER A 68 -26.11 -4.91 -4.66
CA SER A 68 -26.22 -6.27 -5.19
C SER A 68 -25.37 -7.27 -4.36
N HIS A 69 -25.60 -8.56 -4.54
CA HIS A 69 -24.81 -9.59 -3.86
C HIS A 69 -23.30 -9.44 -4.12
N ARG A 70 -22.89 -9.17 -5.36
CA ARG A 70 -21.47 -8.96 -5.72
C ARG A 70 -20.88 -7.73 -5.04
N GLU A 71 -21.63 -6.64 -4.99
CA GLU A 71 -21.18 -5.42 -4.33
C GLU A 71 -21.07 -5.58 -2.82
N LYS A 72 -21.96 -6.36 -2.18
CA LYS A 72 -21.83 -6.72 -0.76
C LYS A 72 -20.54 -7.48 -0.47
N VAL A 73 -20.11 -8.35 -1.38
CA VAL A 73 -18.79 -9.03 -1.25
C VAL A 73 -17.66 -8.00 -1.33
N THR A 74 -17.70 -7.09 -2.30
CA THR A 74 -16.69 -6.02 -2.42
C THR A 74 -16.67 -5.14 -1.19
N TYR A 75 -17.84 -4.75 -0.67
CA TYR A 75 -17.97 -3.98 0.57
C TYR A 75 -17.30 -4.70 1.75
N GLY A 76 -17.63 -5.98 1.97
CA GLY A 76 -17.05 -6.76 3.06
C GLY A 76 -15.53 -6.96 2.93
N MET A 77 -15.01 -7.10 1.71
CA MET A 77 -13.57 -7.16 1.48
C MET A 77 -12.87 -5.84 1.82
N LEU A 78 -13.46 -4.70 1.44
CA LEU A 78 -12.93 -3.37 1.80
C LEU A 78 -12.98 -3.14 3.30
N GLU A 79 -14.10 -3.49 3.95
CA GLU A 79 -14.28 -3.36 5.40
C GLU A 79 -13.20 -4.15 6.15
N PHE A 80 -12.97 -5.41 5.76
CA PHE A 80 -11.92 -6.25 6.33
C PHE A 80 -10.51 -5.66 6.11
N ALA A 81 -10.20 -5.25 4.87
CA ALA A 81 -8.90 -4.68 4.54
C ALA A 81 -8.61 -3.39 5.30
N LEU A 82 -9.61 -2.50 5.40
CA LEU A 82 -9.48 -1.23 6.13
C LEU A 82 -9.33 -1.45 7.63
N SER A 83 -10.09 -2.39 8.22
CA SER A 83 -9.94 -2.76 9.63
C SER A 83 -8.55 -3.31 9.92
N SER A 84 -8.06 -4.26 9.09
CA SER A 84 -6.73 -4.84 9.25
C SER A 84 -5.61 -3.80 9.09
N ASN A 85 -5.75 -2.86 8.15
CA ASN A 85 -4.78 -1.77 7.98
C ASN A 85 -4.78 -0.86 9.22
N LYS A 86 -5.95 -0.52 9.75
CA LYS A 86 -6.07 0.31 10.94
C LYS A 86 -5.44 -0.36 12.16
N ASP A 87 -5.71 -1.64 12.38
CA ASP A 87 -5.12 -2.41 13.49
C ASP A 87 -3.59 -2.45 13.37
N SER A 88 -3.06 -2.71 12.17
CA SER A 88 -1.62 -2.70 11.90
C SER A 88 -0.96 -1.34 12.17
N LEU A 89 -1.65 -0.24 11.85
CA LEU A 89 -1.17 1.12 12.12
C LEU A 89 -1.20 1.45 13.62
N LEU A 90 -2.23 1.00 14.35
CA LEU A 90 -2.35 1.21 15.80
C LEU A 90 -1.31 0.41 16.59
N ASP A 91 -1.05 -0.84 16.17
CA ASP A 91 -0.08 -1.74 16.80
C ASP A 91 1.37 -1.35 16.49
N ARG A 92 1.60 -0.35 15.64
CA ARG A 92 2.93 0.07 15.18
C ARG A 92 3.77 -1.11 14.68
N SER A 93 3.13 -2.03 13.97
CA SER A 93 3.75 -3.31 13.53
C SER A 93 4.99 -3.12 12.64
N TRP A 94 5.13 -1.94 12.00
CA TRP A 94 6.32 -1.59 11.23
C TRP A 94 7.60 -1.45 12.07
N GLU A 95 7.49 -1.15 13.36
CA GLU A 95 8.66 -1.04 14.26
C GLU A 95 9.33 -2.38 14.51
N PHE A 96 8.62 -3.48 14.30
CA PHE A 96 9.13 -4.83 14.47
C PHE A 96 9.78 -5.40 13.18
N GLY A 97 9.86 -4.60 12.13
CA GLY A 97 10.33 -5.03 10.81
C GLY A 97 11.86 -5.14 10.66
N ALA A 98 12.65 -4.76 11.67
CA ALA A 98 14.12 -4.82 11.62
C ALA A 98 14.61 -6.25 11.84
N GLY A 99 14.98 -6.94 10.77
CA GLY A 99 15.57 -8.28 10.82
C GLY A 99 15.62 -8.98 9.47
N VAL A 100 16.38 -10.06 9.38
CA VAL A 100 16.57 -10.84 8.13
C VAL A 100 15.25 -11.40 7.60
N SER A 101 14.30 -11.71 8.48
CA SER A 101 12.94 -12.17 8.14
C SER A 101 11.90 -11.05 8.15
N GLY A 102 12.31 -9.82 8.41
CA GLY A 102 11.42 -8.65 8.45
C GLY A 102 11.40 -7.89 7.12
N PHE A 103 10.88 -6.66 7.17
CA PHE A 103 10.72 -5.79 6.00
C PHE A 103 12.04 -5.55 5.25
N THR A 104 13.15 -5.38 5.95
CA THR A 104 14.49 -5.20 5.34
C THR A 104 14.96 -6.42 4.56
N GLY A 105 14.77 -7.63 5.10
CA GLY A 105 15.08 -8.88 4.39
C GLY A 105 14.22 -9.05 3.14
N PHE A 106 12.93 -8.79 3.25
CA PHE A 106 12.00 -8.80 2.12
C PHE A 106 12.43 -7.84 1.00
N LEU A 107 12.86 -6.62 1.34
CA LEU A 107 13.32 -5.65 0.33
C LEU A 107 14.57 -6.12 -0.40
N ILE A 108 15.54 -6.73 0.33
CA ILE A 108 16.78 -7.24 -0.26
C ILE A 108 16.47 -8.40 -1.22
N ASP A 109 15.70 -9.38 -0.76
CA ASP A 109 15.33 -10.54 -1.56
C ASP A 109 14.55 -10.14 -2.80
N TYR A 110 13.65 -9.16 -2.66
CA TYR A 110 12.84 -8.69 -3.76
C TYR A 110 13.67 -8.00 -4.86
N ASN A 111 14.63 -7.15 -4.49
CA ASN A 111 15.50 -6.50 -5.49
C ASN A 111 16.31 -7.51 -6.32
N GLN A 112 16.69 -8.65 -5.72
CA GLN A 112 17.39 -9.71 -6.44
C GLN A 112 16.48 -10.41 -7.47
N GLN A 113 15.16 -10.36 -7.28
CA GLN A 113 14.17 -10.99 -8.15
C GLN A 113 13.53 -10.01 -9.16
N MET A 114 13.86 -8.72 -9.08
CA MET A 114 13.31 -7.74 -10.00
C MET A 114 13.74 -8.02 -11.45
N PHE A 115 12.74 -8.17 -12.32
CA PHE A 115 12.98 -8.26 -13.75
C PHE A 115 13.15 -6.86 -14.35
N VAL A 116 14.30 -6.64 -14.98
CA VAL A 116 14.67 -5.36 -15.61
C VAL A 116 14.71 -5.56 -17.14
N PRO A 117 13.61 -5.30 -17.84
CA PRO A 117 13.47 -5.63 -19.27
C PRO A 117 14.20 -4.68 -20.22
N ASP A 118 14.46 -3.45 -19.77
CA ASP A 118 14.98 -2.38 -20.62
C ASP A 118 15.83 -1.36 -19.83
N MET A 119 16.52 -0.47 -20.56
CA MET A 119 17.39 0.56 -19.96
C MET A 119 16.61 1.55 -19.08
N GLU A 120 15.38 1.91 -19.45
CA GLU A 120 14.54 2.79 -18.66
C GLU A 120 14.25 2.18 -17.28
N SER A 121 13.90 0.89 -17.24
CA SER A 121 13.72 0.14 -15.99
C SER A 121 15.00 0.03 -15.17
N ALA A 122 16.16 -0.10 -15.83
CA ALA A 122 17.47 -0.09 -15.16
C ALA A 122 17.75 1.26 -14.50
N ASP A 123 17.50 2.36 -15.20
CA ASP A 123 17.67 3.71 -14.64
C ASP A 123 16.72 3.97 -13.46
N MET A 124 15.48 3.50 -13.54
CA MET A 124 14.52 3.59 -12.43
C MET A 124 15.00 2.77 -11.22
N LEU A 125 15.51 1.56 -11.44
CA LEU A 125 16.05 0.73 -10.37
C LEU A 125 17.26 1.40 -9.70
N LEU A 126 18.18 2.00 -10.46
CA LEU A 126 19.32 2.73 -9.89
C LEU A 126 18.84 3.87 -8.98
N LYS A 127 17.86 4.66 -9.42
CA LYS A 127 17.25 5.71 -8.57
C LYS A 127 16.65 5.14 -7.29
N ARG A 128 15.94 4.00 -7.39
CA ARG A 128 15.40 3.30 -6.24
C ARG A 128 16.50 2.88 -5.25
N LEU A 129 17.61 2.32 -5.73
CA LEU A 129 18.73 1.89 -4.91
C LEU A 129 19.35 3.06 -4.13
N GLU A 130 19.38 4.27 -4.69
CA GLU A 130 19.85 5.48 -3.98
C GLU A 130 18.95 5.84 -2.77
N LEU A 131 17.66 5.50 -2.84
CA LEU A 131 16.71 5.76 -1.74
C LEU A 131 16.93 4.85 -0.53
N TYR A 132 17.61 3.69 -0.68
CA TYR A 132 17.85 2.76 0.44
C TYR A 132 18.62 3.40 1.58
N LYS A 133 19.56 4.30 1.28
CA LYS A 133 20.29 5.02 2.33
C LYS A 133 19.34 5.79 3.25
N ARG A 134 18.32 6.45 2.68
CA ARG A 134 17.29 7.14 3.43
C ARG A 134 16.46 6.14 4.24
N LEU A 135 15.95 5.08 3.59
CA LEU A 135 15.12 4.08 4.24
C LEU A 135 15.82 3.47 5.47
N PHE A 136 17.09 3.04 5.33
CA PHE A 136 17.86 2.46 6.44
C PHE A 136 18.19 3.46 7.55
N SER A 137 18.06 4.76 7.32
CA SER A 137 18.17 5.76 8.38
C SER A 137 16.86 5.99 9.15
N GLN A 138 15.75 5.39 8.70
CA GLN A 138 14.42 5.50 9.31
C GLN A 138 14.05 4.27 10.16
N ILE A 139 14.87 3.22 10.11
CA ILE A 139 14.73 1.98 10.86
C ILE A 139 15.68 2.04 12.08
#